data_41adbba5e502f86c09ab9f963c8a54d0
#
_entry.id   41adbba5e502f86c09ab9f963c8a54d0
#
_cell.length_a   1.000
_cell.length_b   1.000
_cell.length_c   1.000
_cell.angle_alpha   90.00
_cell.angle_beta   90.00
_cell.angle_gamma   90.00
#
_symmetry.space_group_name_H-M   'P 1'
#
loop_
_entity.id
_entity.type
_entity.pdbx_description
1 polymer ?
#
loop_
_entity_poly.entity_id
_entity_poly.type
_entity_poly.pdbx_seq_one_letter_code
_entity_poly.pdbx_strand_id
1 'polypeptide(L)'
;MIFDLEKNNFSEEIIYDVCIFGAGPAGISLALKLQDNNKRVLICEAGDENYSEQSQNCYKGIVKGDEYFDLDVTRLRYLGGSSNHWGGWCRTFNKMDFNRGDIGEYLIWPIEKKDIDPFFDETAKIIGLPKPERLNYRESISSNFSLESIEFDYAGTNFNTKYINVLKKSKNIDLLLNANLKKLIIENNKIKSCDIISYNFSTKNISAKNFVFAMGGIENSRQLLWQQKINNENLYDTQIPVGKYWMEHPHYTLGNLVLKKKFIFSPMFERSKIEVGFIQLKHDIQKKLNILSCGLRLEWPGYTNAKQIIADLACYAPNLSKEIFDLFNQNLMCAARVRAAWEQLPSVTNNITLSLKERDKFNIPRPILNWKKNSFDKKTIKATLDYFSQFLLKEDMGRLQVDDWIN
;
A
#
# COMPACT_ATOMS: atom_id res chain seq x y z
N MET A 1 -23.08 -8.39 15.76
CA MET A 1 -23.24 -7.32 16.79
C MET A 1 -21.92 -6.63 17.06
N ILE A 2 -21.93 -5.42 17.66
CA ILE A 2 -20.67 -4.74 18.05
C ILE A 2 -20.55 -4.73 19.56
N PHE A 3 -19.41 -5.17 20.05
CA PHE A 3 -19.04 -5.23 21.45
C PHE A 3 -17.76 -4.41 21.68
N ASP A 4 -17.54 -4.02 22.91
CA ASP A 4 -16.35 -3.31 23.33
C ASP A 4 -15.73 -4.04 24.54
N LEU A 5 -14.49 -4.49 24.41
CA LEU A 5 -13.84 -5.25 25.45
C LEU A 5 -13.60 -4.44 26.74
N GLU A 6 -13.50 -3.13 26.62
CA GLU A 6 -13.39 -2.25 27.80
C GLU A 6 -14.69 -2.14 28.60
N LYS A 7 -15.85 -2.32 27.94
CA LYS A 7 -17.17 -2.27 28.57
C LYS A 7 -17.67 -3.61 29.08
N ASN A 8 -16.88 -4.66 28.89
CA ASN A 8 -17.12 -6.02 29.39
C ASN A 8 -18.52 -6.61 29.04
N ASN A 9 -19.02 -6.27 27.85
CA ASN A 9 -20.35 -6.70 27.37
C ASN A 9 -20.28 -7.91 26.41
N PHE A 10 -19.16 -8.64 26.40
CA PHE A 10 -18.90 -9.78 25.51
C PHE A 10 -18.85 -11.09 26.28
N SER A 11 -19.57 -12.13 25.79
CA SER A 11 -19.57 -13.49 26.37
C SER A 11 -18.52 -14.38 25.70
N GLU A 12 -17.81 -15.17 26.53
CA GLU A 12 -16.80 -16.14 26.08
C GLU A 12 -17.38 -17.52 25.69
N GLU A 13 -18.66 -17.76 25.93
CA GLU A 13 -19.29 -19.09 25.73
C GLU A 13 -19.48 -19.47 24.25
N ILE A 14 -19.20 -18.54 23.34
CA ILE A 14 -19.42 -18.72 21.92
C ILE A 14 -18.19 -19.29 21.24
N ILE A 15 -18.34 -20.42 20.54
CA ILE A 15 -17.33 -20.94 19.63
C ILE A 15 -17.60 -20.42 18.22
N TYR A 16 -16.67 -19.67 17.68
CA TYR A 16 -16.74 -19.13 16.33
C TYR A 16 -16.18 -20.10 15.29
N ASP A 17 -16.72 -20.05 14.06
CA ASP A 17 -16.08 -20.78 12.95
C ASP A 17 -14.75 -20.13 12.57
N VAL A 18 -14.70 -18.79 12.63
CA VAL A 18 -13.50 -18.02 12.31
C VAL A 18 -13.36 -16.82 13.25
N CYS A 19 -12.17 -16.65 13.82
CA CYS A 19 -11.74 -15.43 14.50
C CYS A 19 -10.74 -14.67 13.63
N ILE A 20 -11.03 -13.42 13.31
CA ILE A 20 -10.22 -12.57 12.44
C ILE A 20 -9.60 -11.45 13.27
N PHE A 21 -8.28 -11.32 13.28
CA PHE A 21 -7.57 -10.21 13.92
C PHE A 21 -7.38 -9.08 12.92
N GLY A 22 -8.04 -7.94 13.17
CA GLY A 22 -8.00 -6.72 12.37
C GLY A 22 -9.25 -6.50 11.54
N ALA A 23 -9.89 -5.35 11.73
CA ALA A 23 -11.06 -4.87 11.00
C ALA A 23 -10.68 -3.87 9.89
N GLY A 24 -9.60 -4.13 9.19
CA GLY A 24 -9.22 -3.43 7.95
C GLY A 24 -9.92 -4.03 6.72
N PRO A 25 -9.57 -3.58 5.49
CA PRO A 25 -10.19 -4.07 4.26
C PRO A 25 -10.19 -5.59 4.12
N ALA A 26 -9.08 -6.25 4.43
CA ALA A 26 -8.96 -7.71 4.32
C ALA A 26 -9.89 -8.43 5.31
N GLY A 27 -9.89 -8.02 6.58
CA GLY A 27 -10.69 -8.67 7.62
C GLY A 27 -12.19 -8.49 7.40
N ILE A 28 -12.63 -7.26 7.09
CA ILE A 28 -14.05 -6.97 6.81
C ILE A 28 -14.51 -7.72 5.55
N SER A 29 -13.75 -7.68 4.45
CA SER A 29 -14.12 -8.37 3.21
C SER A 29 -14.26 -9.88 3.41
N LEU A 30 -13.33 -10.49 4.14
CA LEU A 30 -13.39 -11.92 4.46
C LEU A 30 -14.61 -12.26 5.33
N ALA A 31 -14.88 -11.46 6.36
CA ALA A 31 -16.00 -11.68 7.25
C ALA A 31 -17.35 -11.61 6.52
N LEU A 32 -17.51 -10.64 5.61
CA LEU A 32 -18.71 -10.52 4.77
C LEU A 32 -18.88 -11.75 3.88
N LYS A 33 -17.82 -12.25 3.26
CA LYS A 33 -17.88 -13.44 2.42
C LYS A 33 -18.19 -14.73 3.21
N LEU A 34 -17.63 -14.84 4.41
CA LEU A 34 -17.90 -15.97 5.29
C LEU A 34 -19.35 -15.96 5.83
N GLN A 35 -19.91 -14.79 6.10
CA GLN A 35 -21.32 -14.63 6.48
C GLN A 35 -22.25 -15.15 5.39
N ASP A 36 -21.97 -14.90 4.11
CA ASP A 36 -22.78 -15.40 2.99
C ASP A 36 -22.81 -16.92 2.94
N ASN A 37 -21.82 -17.58 3.53
CA ASN A 37 -21.73 -19.03 3.69
C ASN A 37 -22.19 -19.53 5.08
N ASN A 38 -22.99 -18.74 5.78
CA ASN A 38 -23.55 -19.05 7.11
C ASN A 38 -22.51 -19.36 8.20
N LYS A 39 -21.26 -18.84 8.06
CA LYS A 39 -20.22 -18.99 9.07
C LYS A 39 -20.40 -17.93 10.17
N ARG A 40 -20.21 -18.35 11.41
CA ARG A 40 -20.17 -17.43 12.55
C ARG A 40 -18.76 -16.88 12.71
N VAL A 41 -18.63 -15.56 12.59
CA VAL A 41 -17.34 -14.86 12.52
C VAL A 41 -17.21 -13.89 13.67
N LEU A 42 -16.06 -13.89 14.34
CA LEU A 42 -15.64 -12.83 15.24
C LEU A 42 -14.55 -12.03 14.56
N ILE A 43 -14.68 -10.71 14.52
CA ILE A 43 -13.59 -9.79 14.17
C ILE A 43 -13.12 -9.14 15.47
N CYS A 44 -11.83 -9.30 15.79
CA CYS A 44 -11.15 -8.59 16.88
C CYS A 44 -10.42 -7.39 16.30
N GLU A 45 -10.93 -6.18 16.54
CA GLU A 45 -10.27 -4.93 16.18
C GLU A 45 -9.55 -4.37 17.42
N ALA A 46 -8.28 -4.09 17.23
CA ALA A 46 -7.44 -3.62 18.34
C ALA A 46 -7.71 -2.17 18.74
N GLY A 47 -8.26 -1.36 17.84
CA GLY A 47 -8.73 0.00 18.13
C GLY A 47 -10.22 0.07 18.38
N ASP A 48 -10.74 1.30 18.44
CA ASP A 48 -12.16 1.61 18.59
C ASP A 48 -12.80 1.90 17.21
N GLU A 49 -14.06 2.34 17.18
CA GLU A 49 -14.74 2.86 15.98
C GLU A 49 -13.99 4.09 15.42
N ASN A 50 -13.40 4.89 16.28
CA ASN A 50 -12.67 6.12 15.95
C ASN A 50 -11.20 6.04 16.33
N TYR A 51 -10.42 6.96 15.74
CA TYR A 51 -9.02 7.13 16.09
C TYR A 51 -8.83 7.43 17.58
N SER A 52 -7.83 6.78 18.18
CA SER A 52 -7.33 7.13 19.50
C SER A 52 -5.80 7.05 19.55
N GLU A 53 -5.14 8.00 20.20
CA GLU A 53 -3.69 7.99 20.35
C GLU A 53 -3.21 6.76 21.13
N GLN A 54 -4.00 6.30 22.10
CA GLN A 54 -3.69 5.12 22.90
C GLN A 54 -3.56 3.87 22.03
N SER A 55 -4.48 3.67 21.08
CA SER A 55 -4.41 2.59 20.12
C SER A 55 -3.26 2.81 19.13
N GLN A 56 -3.17 3.99 18.55
CA GLN A 56 -2.18 4.33 17.53
C GLN A 56 -0.76 4.20 18.02
N ASN A 57 -0.49 4.52 19.29
CA ASN A 57 0.83 4.37 19.92
C ASN A 57 1.37 2.93 19.88
N CYS A 58 0.49 1.91 19.83
CA CYS A 58 0.93 0.51 19.70
C CYS A 58 1.56 0.22 18.32
N TYR A 59 1.34 1.09 17.33
CA TYR A 59 1.96 0.98 15.99
C TYR A 59 3.34 1.65 15.88
N LYS A 60 3.80 2.37 16.89
CA LYS A 60 5.16 2.89 16.93
C LYS A 60 6.19 1.77 16.78
N GLY A 61 7.26 2.06 16.09
CA GLY A 61 8.36 1.13 15.86
C GLY A 61 9.62 1.86 15.44
N ILE A 62 10.65 1.11 15.11
CA ILE A 62 11.95 1.63 14.71
C ILE A 62 12.12 1.40 13.21
N VAL A 63 12.53 2.42 12.49
CA VAL A 63 12.94 2.32 11.08
C VAL A 63 14.46 2.35 11.00
N LYS A 64 15.04 1.47 10.20
CA LYS A 64 16.47 1.40 9.90
C LYS A 64 16.70 1.29 8.40
N GLY A 65 17.77 1.90 7.93
CA GLY A 65 18.16 1.86 6.53
C GLY A 65 17.95 3.19 5.83
N ASP A 66 17.22 3.20 4.72
CA ASP A 66 16.87 4.42 4.01
C ASP A 66 15.77 5.18 4.71
N GLU A 67 15.62 6.46 4.33
CA GLU A 67 14.54 7.30 4.85
C GLU A 67 13.17 6.69 4.57
N TYR A 68 12.36 6.59 5.61
CA TYR A 68 11.01 6.06 5.58
C TYR A 68 10.15 6.78 6.63
N PHE A 69 8.85 6.72 6.49
CA PHE A 69 7.92 7.32 7.44
C PHE A 69 7.89 6.58 8.77
N ASP A 70 7.53 7.27 9.84
CA ASP A 70 7.25 6.63 11.11
C ASP A 70 6.13 5.60 10.97
N LEU A 71 6.30 4.43 11.59
CA LEU A 71 5.40 3.29 11.38
C LEU A 71 3.97 3.53 11.89
N ASP A 72 3.77 4.44 12.82
CA ASP A 72 2.47 4.86 13.31
C ASP A 72 1.82 5.97 12.46
N VAL A 73 2.54 6.53 11.49
CA VAL A 73 1.99 7.47 10.50
C VAL A 73 1.49 6.73 9.24
N THR A 74 2.16 5.65 8.85
CA THR A 74 1.83 4.89 7.63
C THR A 74 0.63 3.97 7.77
N ARG A 75 0.16 3.72 8.99
CA ARG A 75 -0.88 2.74 9.30
C ARG A 75 -1.85 3.31 10.34
N LEU A 76 -3.13 2.96 10.22
CA LEU A 76 -4.14 3.36 11.20
C LEU A 76 -4.68 2.16 11.96
N ARG A 77 -4.85 2.32 13.29
CA ARG A 77 -5.22 1.27 14.20
C ARG A 77 -6.57 1.55 14.87
N TYR A 78 -7.61 1.50 14.04
CA TYR A 78 -9.02 1.57 14.42
C TYR A 78 -9.87 0.99 13.29
N LEU A 79 -11.17 0.83 13.50
CA LEU A 79 -12.11 0.23 12.56
C LEU A 79 -11.93 0.81 11.13
N GLY A 80 -11.80 -0.07 10.14
CA GLY A 80 -11.48 0.28 8.76
C GLY A 80 -9.99 0.30 8.45
N GLY A 81 -9.12 0.32 9.46
CA GLY A 81 -7.66 0.32 9.30
C GLY A 81 -7.16 1.42 8.37
N SER A 82 -6.11 1.15 7.63
CA SER A 82 -5.47 2.14 6.74
C SER A 82 -6.33 2.59 5.54
N SER A 83 -7.50 1.98 5.29
CA SER A 83 -8.46 2.53 4.33
C SER A 83 -9.02 3.89 4.73
N ASN A 84 -8.84 4.30 5.98
CA ASN A 84 -9.28 5.60 6.48
C ASN A 84 -8.38 6.76 5.99
N HIS A 85 -7.17 6.48 5.43
CA HIS A 85 -6.25 7.49 4.89
C HIS A 85 -5.53 7.07 3.59
N TRP A 86 -5.90 5.93 2.99
CA TRP A 86 -5.25 5.47 1.76
C TRP A 86 -5.51 6.40 0.56
N GLY A 87 -4.65 6.31 -0.47
CA GLY A 87 -4.83 7.07 -1.72
C GLY A 87 -6.00 6.58 -2.57
N GLY A 88 -6.49 5.36 -2.34
CA GLY A 88 -7.62 4.77 -3.04
C GLY A 88 -7.40 4.46 -4.52
N TRP A 89 -6.18 4.58 -5.02
CA TRP A 89 -5.85 4.27 -6.42
C TRP A 89 -5.77 2.77 -6.64
N CYS A 90 -6.58 2.28 -7.53
CA CYS A 90 -6.76 0.86 -7.80
C CYS A 90 -6.52 0.54 -9.26
N ARG A 91 -5.90 -0.61 -9.49
CA ARG A 91 -5.68 -1.20 -10.80
C ARG A 91 -5.65 -2.72 -10.68
N THR A 92 -6.08 -3.43 -11.71
CA THR A 92 -5.93 -4.90 -11.77
C THR A 92 -4.48 -5.28 -12.01
N PHE A 93 -4.10 -6.46 -11.49
CA PHE A 93 -2.84 -7.08 -11.84
C PHE A 93 -2.76 -7.43 -13.32
N ASN A 94 -1.55 -7.40 -13.87
CA ASN A 94 -1.25 -7.90 -15.19
C ASN A 94 -0.81 -9.37 -15.12
N LYS A 95 -0.85 -10.07 -16.24
CA LYS A 95 -0.36 -11.45 -16.30
C LYS A 95 1.12 -11.56 -15.86
N MET A 96 1.92 -10.53 -16.19
CA MET A 96 3.35 -10.50 -15.82
C MET A 96 3.61 -10.30 -14.31
N ASP A 97 2.66 -9.72 -13.58
CA ASP A 97 2.83 -9.52 -12.13
C ASP A 97 2.87 -10.86 -11.38
N PHE A 98 2.36 -11.94 -11.98
CA PHE A 98 2.38 -13.28 -11.38
C PHE A 98 3.61 -14.11 -11.75
N ASN A 99 4.35 -13.74 -12.79
CA ASN A 99 5.50 -14.52 -13.24
C ASN A 99 6.58 -13.63 -13.86
N ARG A 100 7.61 -13.40 -13.08
CA ARG A 100 8.85 -12.76 -13.48
C ARG A 100 10.04 -13.68 -13.22
N GLY A 101 9.86 -14.98 -13.53
CA GLY A 101 10.90 -15.98 -13.46
C GLY A 101 12.12 -15.67 -14.33
N ASP A 102 11.97 -14.77 -15.33
CA ASP A 102 13.07 -14.18 -16.09
C ASP A 102 14.05 -13.36 -15.23
N ILE A 103 13.59 -12.83 -14.08
CA ILE A 103 14.42 -12.09 -13.11
C ILE A 103 14.85 -13.01 -11.96
N GLY A 104 13.97 -13.88 -11.47
CA GLY A 104 14.27 -14.80 -10.39
C GLY A 104 13.10 -15.71 -10.05
N GLU A 105 13.39 -16.97 -9.70
CA GLU A 105 12.35 -17.97 -9.38
C GLU A 105 11.43 -17.54 -8.23
N TYR A 106 11.93 -16.75 -7.28
CA TYR A 106 11.14 -16.20 -6.16
C TYR A 106 10.14 -15.12 -6.57
N LEU A 107 10.11 -14.69 -7.85
CA LEU A 107 9.12 -13.79 -8.43
C LEU A 107 8.03 -14.53 -9.20
N ILE A 108 7.86 -15.82 -8.92
CA ILE A 108 6.77 -16.64 -9.46
C ILE A 108 5.75 -16.86 -8.35
N TRP A 109 4.53 -16.39 -8.58
CA TRP A 109 3.42 -16.66 -7.68
C TRP A 109 2.87 -18.08 -7.93
N PRO A 110 2.37 -18.78 -6.90
CA PRO A 110 1.77 -20.11 -7.07
C PRO A 110 0.37 -20.08 -7.70
N ILE A 111 -0.10 -18.89 -8.11
CA ILE A 111 -1.38 -18.65 -8.77
C ILE A 111 -1.16 -17.79 -10.02
N GLU A 112 -2.12 -17.80 -10.92
CA GLU A 112 -2.12 -16.99 -12.14
C GLU A 112 -3.24 -15.93 -12.10
N LYS A 113 -3.16 -14.97 -13.02
CA LYS A 113 -4.21 -13.95 -13.17
C LYS A 113 -5.62 -14.53 -13.32
N LYS A 114 -5.77 -15.62 -14.08
CA LYS A 114 -7.05 -16.31 -14.28
C LYS A 114 -7.69 -16.83 -13.00
N ASP A 115 -6.90 -17.09 -11.94
CA ASP A 115 -7.39 -17.59 -10.66
C ASP A 115 -8.06 -16.48 -9.84
N ILE A 116 -7.71 -15.21 -10.08
CA ILE A 116 -8.26 -14.05 -9.37
C ILE A 116 -9.29 -13.26 -10.18
N ASP A 117 -9.22 -13.29 -11.51
CA ASP A 117 -10.13 -12.53 -12.39
C ASP A 117 -11.63 -12.80 -12.10
N PRO A 118 -12.07 -14.02 -11.78
CA PRO A 118 -13.48 -14.28 -11.46
C PRO A 118 -14.03 -13.48 -10.26
N PHE A 119 -13.15 -13.02 -9.36
CA PHE A 119 -13.53 -12.27 -8.15
C PHE A 119 -13.45 -10.75 -8.33
N PHE A 120 -13.10 -10.30 -9.54
CA PHE A 120 -12.84 -8.88 -9.78
C PHE A 120 -14.09 -8.00 -9.55
N ASP A 121 -15.24 -8.37 -10.12
CA ASP A 121 -16.47 -7.57 -9.99
C ASP A 121 -16.96 -7.48 -8.54
N GLU A 122 -16.81 -8.57 -7.79
CA GLU A 122 -17.15 -8.59 -6.38
C GLU A 122 -16.20 -7.69 -5.58
N THR A 123 -14.91 -7.78 -5.86
CA THR A 123 -13.89 -6.92 -5.23
C THR A 123 -14.16 -5.45 -5.54
N ALA A 124 -14.47 -5.11 -6.80
CA ALA A 124 -14.77 -3.76 -7.22
C ALA A 124 -15.98 -3.17 -6.44
N LYS A 125 -17.04 -3.97 -6.23
CA LYS A 125 -18.17 -3.57 -5.39
C LYS A 125 -17.79 -3.36 -3.93
N ILE A 126 -16.96 -4.25 -3.38
CA ILE A 126 -16.49 -4.16 -1.98
C ILE A 126 -15.70 -2.88 -1.77
N ILE A 127 -14.76 -2.55 -2.64
CA ILE A 127 -13.94 -1.34 -2.54
C ILE A 127 -14.62 -0.09 -3.13
N GLY A 128 -15.76 -0.24 -3.79
CA GLY A 128 -16.55 0.89 -4.30
C GLY A 128 -15.96 1.55 -5.53
N LEU A 129 -15.41 0.76 -6.47
CA LEU A 129 -14.92 1.28 -7.75
C LEU A 129 -16.10 1.68 -8.65
N PRO A 130 -16.12 2.92 -9.16
CA PRO A 130 -17.23 3.41 -9.97
C PRO A 130 -17.23 2.87 -11.41
N LYS A 131 -16.06 2.56 -11.97
CA LYS A 131 -15.88 2.13 -13.36
C LYS A 131 -14.82 1.02 -13.47
N PRO A 132 -15.14 -0.21 -13.04
CA PRO A 132 -14.16 -1.28 -13.03
C PRO A 132 -13.61 -1.65 -14.42
N GLU A 133 -14.32 -1.37 -15.51
CA GLU A 133 -13.89 -1.62 -16.88
C GLU A 133 -12.65 -0.82 -17.31
N ARG A 134 -12.39 0.34 -16.68
CA ARG A 134 -11.22 1.17 -16.97
C ARG A 134 -9.91 0.66 -16.38
N LEU A 135 -9.96 -0.25 -15.42
CA LEU A 135 -8.78 -0.70 -14.68
C LEU A 135 -7.74 -1.44 -15.54
N ASN A 136 -8.07 -1.77 -16.78
CA ASN A 136 -7.15 -2.41 -17.73
C ASN A 136 -6.70 -1.45 -18.84
N TYR A 137 -7.11 -0.18 -18.77
CA TYR A 137 -6.78 0.78 -19.81
C TYR A 137 -5.26 0.97 -19.92
N ARG A 138 -4.78 0.81 -21.16
CA ARG A 138 -3.40 1.06 -21.55
C ARG A 138 -3.41 1.69 -22.94
N GLU A 139 -2.70 2.75 -23.08
CA GLU A 139 -2.53 3.41 -24.36
C GLU A 139 -1.06 3.56 -24.70
N SER A 140 -0.67 3.17 -25.91
CA SER A 140 0.66 3.46 -26.40
C SER A 140 0.80 4.98 -26.60
N ILE A 141 1.75 5.60 -25.91
CA ILE A 141 1.99 7.05 -26.02
C ILE A 141 2.42 7.41 -27.43
N SER A 142 3.11 6.49 -28.10
CA SER A 142 3.51 6.60 -29.50
C SER A 142 3.76 5.22 -30.08
N SER A 143 3.42 5.02 -31.35
CA SER A 143 3.71 3.77 -32.09
C SER A 143 5.22 3.49 -32.18
N ASN A 144 6.03 4.53 -32.15
CA ASN A 144 7.49 4.48 -32.31
C ASN A 144 8.27 4.31 -31.00
N PHE A 145 7.58 4.37 -29.85
CA PHE A 145 8.23 4.32 -28.54
C PHE A 145 7.72 3.17 -27.68
N SER A 146 8.63 2.67 -26.87
CA SER A 146 8.40 1.57 -25.93
C SER A 146 7.71 2.00 -24.64
N LEU A 147 6.95 3.10 -24.67
CA LEU A 147 6.24 3.69 -23.54
C LEU A 147 4.73 3.50 -23.68
N GLU A 148 4.09 3.26 -22.57
CA GLU A 148 2.63 3.19 -22.47
C GLU A 148 2.13 4.06 -21.31
N SER A 149 0.92 4.59 -21.43
CA SER A 149 0.17 5.18 -20.34
C SER A 149 -0.67 4.11 -19.68
N ILE A 150 -0.68 4.11 -18.36
CA ILE A 150 -1.58 3.30 -17.54
C ILE A 150 -2.39 4.21 -16.64
N GLU A 151 -3.66 3.86 -16.44
CA GLU A 151 -4.55 4.61 -15.56
C GLU A 151 -4.93 3.80 -14.34
N PHE A 152 -5.10 4.51 -13.22
CA PHE A 152 -5.65 3.99 -11.98
C PHE A 152 -7.02 4.62 -11.76
N ASP A 153 -7.96 3.81 -11.31
CA ASP A 153 -9.27 4.27 -10.88
C ASP A 153 -9.24 4.54 -9.36
N TYR A 154 -10.17 5.36 -8.87
CA TYR A 154 -10.22 5.77 -7.47
C TYR A 154 -11.33 5.06 -6.73
N ALA A 155 -10.97 4.25 -5.74
CA ALA A 155 -11.87 3.70 -4.76
C ALA A 155 -11.94 4.64 -3.55
N GLY A 156 -12.92 5.53 -3.52
CA GLY A 156 -13.13 6.47 -2.41
C GLY A 156 -13.63 5.83 -1.11
N THR A 157 -13.50 4.52 -0.96
CA THR A 157 -14.10 3.77 0.13
C THR A 157 -13.27 3.85 1.40
N ASN A 158 -13.84 4.46 2.42
CA ASN A 158 -13.45 4.28 3.80
C ASN A 158 -14.24 3.09 4.38
N PHE A 159 -13.57 2.02 4.76
CA PHE A 159 -14.22 0.79 5.21
C PHE A 159 -14.98 0.95 6.52
N ASN A 160 -14.57 1.85 7.40
CA ASN A 160 -15.34 2.18 8.60
C ASN A 160 -16.72 2.71 8.20
N THR A 161 -16.78 3.82 7.49
CA THR A 161 -18.04 4.50 7.15
C THR A 161 -18.94 3.63 6.29
N LYS A 162 -18.38 2.87 5.34
CA LYS A 162 -19.15 2.00 4.45
C LYS A 162 -19.75 0.80 5.17
N TYR A 163 -18.98 0.17 6.06
CA TYR A 163 -19.38 -1.14 6.59
C TYR A 163 -19.88 -1.15 8.03
N ILE A 164 -19.72 -0.08 8.81
CA ILE A 164 -20.15 -0.03 10.21
C ILE A 164 -21.62 -0.46 10.40
N ASN A 165 -22.52 0.04 9.55
CA ASN A 165 -23.95 -0.30 9.65
C ASN A 165 -24.25 -1.74 9.19
N VAL A 166 -23.47 -2.27 8.24
CA VAL A 166 -23.58 -3.67 7.82
C VAL A 166 -23.18 -4.60 8.96
N LEU A 167 -22.05 -4.31 9.61
CA LEU A 167 -21.56 -5.05 10.76
C LEU A 167 -22.52 -4.98 11.95
N LYS A 168 -23.08 -3.80 12.25
CA LYS A 168 -24.09 -3.61 13.31
C LYS A 168 -25.36 -4.48 13.10
N LYS A 169 -25.78 -4.66 11.85
CA LYS A 169 -26.99 -5.41 11.49
C LYS A 169 -26.75 -6.91 11.26
N SER A 170 -25.51 -7.33 11.16
CA SER A 170 -25.17 -8.73 10.92
C SER A 170 -25.61 -9.62 12.08
N LYS A 171 -26.14 -10.80 11.75
CA LYS A 171 -26.46 -11.87 12.72
C LYS A 171 -25.33 -12.87 12.89
N ASN A 172 -24.41 -12.95 11.92
CA ASN A 172 -23.35 -13.94 11.87
C ASN A 172 -21.96 -13.34 12.09
N ILE A 173 -21.82 -12.00 12.09
CA ILE A 173 -20.58 -11.32 12.39
C ILE A 173 -20.70 -10.58 13.71
N ASP A 174 -19.82 -10.91 14.64
CA ASP A 174 -19.56 -10.14 15.84
C ASP A 174 -18.27 -9.35 15.66
N LEU A 175 -18.30 -8.06 16.01
CA LEU A 175 -17.14 -7.18 16.02
C LEU A 175 -16.81 -6.82 17.47
N LEU A 176 -15.62 -7.14 17.91
CA LEU A 176 -15.12 -6.82 19.24
C LEU A 176 -14.03 -5.74 19.11
N LEU A 177 -14.32 -4.56 19.61
CA LEU A 177 -13.43 -3.40 19.64
C LEU A 177 -12.51 -3.42 20.86
N ASN A 178 -11.43 -2.67 20.78
CA ASN A 178 -10.39 -2.57 21.83
C ASN A 178 -9.78 -3.93 22.18
N ALA A 179 -9.79 -4.88 21.25
CA ALA A 179 -9.43 -6.28 21.41
C ALA A 179 -8.06 -6.59 20.79
N ASN A 180 -7.03 -6.49 21.62
CA ASN A 180 -5.65 -6.73 21.20
C ASN A 180 -5.27 -8.19 21.38
N LEU A 181 -4.68 -8.83 20.37
CA LEU A 181 -4.12 -10.18 20.51
C LEU A 181 -2.96 -10.18 21.49
N LYS A 182 -3.11 -10.89 22.61
CA LYS A 182 -2.08 -11.04 23.64
C LYS A 182 -1.30 -12.33 23.46
N LYS A 183 -1.99 -13.47 23.36
CA LYS A 183 -1.38 -14.79 23.29
C LYS A 183 -2.25 -15.77 22.52
N LEU A 184 -1.63 -16.61 21.69
CA LEU A 184 -2.25 -17.80 21.10
C LEU A 184 -2.06 -18.98 22.02
N ILE A 185 -3.09 -19.80 22.20
CA ILE A 185 -3.03 -21.06 22.96
C ILE A 185 -2.96 -22.19 21.96
N ILE A 186 -1.84 -22.90 21.96
CA ILE A 186 -1.55 -23.97 21.00
C ILE A 186 -1.64 -25.30 21.73
N GLU A 187 -2.45 -26.20 21.20
CA GLU A 187 -2.57 -27.59 21.66
C GLU A 187 -2.53 -28.53 20.44
N ASN A 188 -1.74 -29.58 20.51
CA ASN A 188 -1.60 -30.58 19.44
C ASN A 188 -1.28 -29.95 18.08
N ASN A 189 -0.35 -28.99 18.03
CA ASN A 189 0.06 -28.24 16.83
C ASN A 189 -1.07 -27.48 16.14
N LYS A 190 -2.12 -27.11 16.89
CA LYS A 190 -3.22 -26.29 16.38
C LYS A 190 -3.50 -25.16 17.37
N ILE A 191 -3.88 -24.00 16.83
CA ILE A 191 -4.38 -22.89 17.67
C ILE A 191 -5.78 -23.28 18.13
N LYS A 192 -5.93 -23.46 19.45
CA LYS A 192 -7.21 -23.82 20.09
C LYS A 192 -8.02 -22.60 20.47
N SER A 193 -7.35 -21.61 21.04
CA SER A 193 -7.95 -20.36 21.50
C SER A 193 -6.91 -19.23 21.50
N CYS A 194 -7.35 -18.03 21.79
CA CYS A 194 -6.44 -16.92 22.02
C CYS A 194 -6.88 -16.06 23.20
N ASP A 195 -5.93 -15.49 23.90
CA ASP A 195 -6.18 -14.44 24.87
C ASP A 195 -6.11 -13.09 24.18
N ILE A 196 -7.15 -12.29 24.36
CA ILE A 196 -7.22 -10.90 23.95
C ILE A 196 -7.18 -9.99 25.17
N ILE A 197 -6.71 -8.74 24.99
CA ILE A 197 -6.56 -7.77 26.07
C ILE A 197 -7.00 -6.38 25.60
N SER A 198 -7.74 -5.68 26.46
CA SER A 198 -8.13 -4.27 26.23
C SER A 198 -7.13 -3.29 26.82
N TYR A 199 -7.35 -2.00 26.59
CA TYR A 199 -6.49 -0.94 27.12
C TYR A 199 -6.64 -0.70 28.62
N ASN A 200 -7.74 -1.15 29.23
CA ASN A 200 -7.92 -1.20 30.67
C ASN A 200 -7.45 -2.53 31.30
N PHE A 201 -6.75 -3.37 30.51
CA PHE A 201 -6.22 -4.68 30.90
C PHE A 201 -7.27 -5.76 31.20
N SER A 202 -8.52 -5.56 30.84
CA SER A 202 -9.50 -6.64 30.81
C SER A 202 -9.06 -7.70 29.78
N THR A 203 -9.15 -8.97 30.15
CA THR A 203 -8.76 -10.09 29.28
C THR A 203 -9.93 -11.02 29.04
N LYS A 204 -10.00 -11.60 27.86
CA LYS A 204 -10.95 -12.64 27.46
C LYS A 204 -10.24 -13.74 26.69
N ASN A 205 -10.70 -14.97 26.86
CA ASN A 205 -10.27 -16.10 26.03
C ASN A 205 -11.29 -16.34 24.93
N ILE A 206 -10.82 -16.41 23.67
CA ILE A 206 -11.66 -16.60 22.49
C ILE A 206 -11.37 -17.97 21.88
N SER A 207 -12.43 -18.75 21.69
CA SER A 207 -12.36 -20.04 21.01
C SER A 207 -12.90 -19.94 19.58
N ALA A 208 -12.15 -20.45 18.62
CA ALA A 208 -12.58 -20.54 17.23
C ALA A 208 -11.98 -21.76 16.54
N LYS A 209 -12.63 -22.22 15.46
CA LYS A 209 -12.10 -23.33 14.64
C LYS A 209 -10.91 -22.90 13.79
N ASN A 210 -10.90 -21.64 13.36
CA ASN A 210 -9.85 -21.05 12.53
C ASN A 210 -9.52 -19.63 13.00
N PHE A 211 -8.25 -19.26 12.86
CA PHE A 211 -7.74 -17.92 13.21
C PHE A 211 -7.10 -17.28 11.99
N VAL A 212 -7.45 -16.03 11.69
CA VAL A 212 -6.96 -15.30 10.53
C VAL A 212 -6.27 -14.00 10.97
N PHE A 213 -5.06 -13.77 10.46
CA PHE A 213 -4.28 -12.57 10.70
C PHE A 213 -4.51 -11.56 9.56
N ALA A 214 -5.31 -10.55 9.80
CA ALA A 214 -5.69 -9.50 8.85
C ALA A 214 -5.27 -8.09 9.29
N MET A 215 -4.17 -7.98 10.04
CA MET A 215 -3.69 -6.74 10.68
C MET A 215 -2.74 -5.92 9.82
N GLY A 216 -2.56 -6.29 8.54
CA GLY A 216 -1.58 -5.68 7.64
C GLY A 216 -0.17 -6.26 7.80
N GLY A 217 0.70 -6.03 6.79
CA GLY A 217 1.99 -6.75 6.66
C GLY A 217 2.92 -6.59 7.86
N ILE A 218 3.06 -5.38 8.39
CA ILE A 218 3.96 -5.12 9.54
C ILE A 218 3.43 -5.78 10.81
N GLU A 219 2.14 -5.59 11.12
CA GLU A 219 1.58 -6.11 12.36
C GLU A 219 1.39 -7.63 12.32
N ASN A 220 1.03 -8.22 11.17
CA ASN A 220 1.02 -9.66 10.99
C ASN A 220 2.42 -10.26 11.25
N SER A 221 3.47 -9.68 10.67
CA SER A 221 4.85 -10.13 10.89
C SER A 221 5.25 -9.98 12.35
N ARG A 222 4.96 -8.82 12.96
CA ARG A 222 5.25 -8.56 14.38
C ARG A 222 4.58 -9.58 15.29
N GLN A 223 3.29 -9.81 15.11
CA GLN A 223 2.53 -10.74 15.94
C GLN A 223 2.98 -12.19 15.74
N LEU A 224 3.17 -12.64 14.50
CA LEU A 224 3.65 -13.99 14.24
C LEU A 224 5.03 -14.25 14.85
N LEU A 225 5.97 -13.32 14.69
CA LEU A 225 7.30 -13.42 15.32
C LEU A 225 7.21 -13.46 16.86
N TRP A 226 6.33 -12.64 17.45
CA TRP A 226 6.14 -12.63 18.91
C TRP A 226 5.47 -13.90 19.40
N GLN A 227 4.39 -14.34 18.76
CA GLN A 227 3.66 -15.55 19.13
C GLN A 227 4.52 -16.80 18.99
N GLN A 228 5.36 -16.89 17.96
CA GLN A 228 6.34 -17.95 17.80
C GLN A 228 7.25 -18.03 19.02
N LYS A 229 7.82 -16.90 19.42
CA LYS A 229 8.74 -16.80 20.55
C LYS A 229 8.12 -17.21 21.90
N ILE A 230 6.91 -16.74 22.20
CA ILE A 230 6.25 -17.02 23.49
C ILE A 230 5.60 -18.41 23.56
N ASN A 231 5.46 -19.10 22.41
CA ASN A 231 4.99 -20.48 22.33
C ASN A 231 6.13 -21.47 22.05
N ASN A 232 7.36 -21.14 22.43
CA ASN A 232 8.54 -22.01 22.31
C ASN A 232 8.76 -22.53 20.88
N GLU A 233 8.59 -21.66 19.91
CA GLU A 233 8.79 -21.91 18.48
C GLU A 233 7.88 -23.00 17.86
N ASN A 234 6.72 -23.25 18.44
CA ASN A 234 5.77 -24.29 17.99
C ASN A 234 4.61 -23.75 17.13
N LEU A 235 4.63 -22.48 16.68
CA LEU A 235 3.53 -21.92 15.90
C LEU A 235 3.63 -22.23 14.40
N TYR A 236 4.83 -22.15 13.85
CA TYR A 236 5.10 -22.42 12.44
C TYR A 236 6.54 -22.92 12.25
N ASP A 237 6.80 -23.57 11.11
CA ASP A 237 8.15 -24.02 10.75
C ASP A 237 9.07 -22.81 10.60
N THR A 238 10.23 -22.85 11.24
CA THR A 238 11.25 -21.77 11.22
C THR A 238 11.81 -21.49 9.82
N GLN A 239 11.62 -22.38 8.86
CA GLN A 239 11.96 -22.15 7.45
C GLN A 239 11.00 -21.18 6.76
N ILE A 240 9.77 -21.01 7.28
CA ILE A 240 8.82 -20.02 6.75
C ILE A 240 9.38 -18.61 6.99
N PRO A 241 9.55 -17.78 5.94
CA PRO A 241 10.26 -16.51 6.02
C PRO A 241 9.44 -15.38 6.64
N VAL A 242 8.84 -15.62 7.82
CA VAL A 242 8.05 -14.60 8.53
C VAL A 242 8.90 -13.37 8.82
N GLY A 243 8.39 -12.20 8.45
CA GLY A 243 9.07 -10.91 8.61
C GLY A 243 10.18 -10.63 7.60
N LYS A 244 10.51 -11.56 6.70
CA LYS A 244 11.53 -11.37 5.65
C LYS A 244 10.91 -10.84 4.36
N TYR A 245 11.79 -10.35 3.45
CA TYR A 245 11.41 -9.90 2.10
C TYR A 245 10.37 -8.78 2.09
N TRP A 246 10.49 -7.84 3.03
CA TRP A 246 9.66 -6.64 3.01
C TRP A 246 9.87 -5.84 1.73
N MET A 247 8.79 -5.48 1.08
CA MET A 247 8.78 -4.68 -0.14
C MET A 247 7.86 -3.50 0.01
N GLU A 248 8.25 -2.39 -0.61
CA GLU A 248 7.44 -1.20 -0.79
C GLU A 248 7.21 -0.93 -2.29
N HIS A 249 6.30 -0.04 -2.59
CA HIS A 249 6.24 0.68 -3.85
C HIS A 249 6.74 2.12 -3.60
N PRO A 250 8.07 2.33 -3.56
CA PRO A 250 8.61 3.62 -3.15
C PRO A 250 8.15 4.72 -4.09
N HIS A 251 7.76 5.87 -3.51
CA HIS A 251 7.35 7.06 -4.24
C HIS A 251 8.34 8.19 -4.01
N TYR A 252 9.18 8.47 -5.00
CA TYR A 252 10.20 9.51 -4.91
C TYR A 252 10.13 10.48 -6.07
N THR A 253 10.58 11.71 -5.84
CA THR A 253 10.91 12.64 -6.92
C THR A 253 12.18 12.16 -7.59
N LEU A 254 12.16 12.09 -8.91
CA LEU A 254 13.29 11.65 -9.73
C LEU A 254 13.95 12.81 -10.48
N GLY A 255 13.31 13.95 -10.53
CA GLY A 255 13.83 15.11 -11.23
C GLY A 255 12.76 16.11 -11.65
N ASN A 256 13.16 17.05 -12.48
CA ASN A 256 12.32 18.09 -13.04
C ASN A 256 12.25 17.98 -14.56
N LEU A 257 11.09 18.25 -15.12
CA LEU A 257 10.81 18.20 -16.53
C LEU A 257 10.50 19.58 -17.06
N VAL A 258 11.28 20.03 -18.04
CA VAL A 258 10.98 21.24 -18.82
C VAL A 258 10.23 20.82 -20.07
N LEU A 259 9.01 21.29 -20.26
CA LEU A 259 8.16 20.98 -21.40
C LEU A 259 8.04 22.19 -22.33
N LYS A 260 8.12 21.95 -23.63
CA LYS A 260 7.80 22.95 -24.67
C LYS A 260 6.29 23.14 -24.83
N LYS A 261 5.48 22.09 -24.57
CA LYS A 261 4.01 22.10 -24.70
C LYS A 261 3.35 21.40 -23.51
N LYS A 262 2.46 22.11 -22.85
CA LYS A 262 1.75 21.65 -21.64
C LYS A 262 0.73 20.53 -21.91
N PHE A 263 0.17 20.46 -23.12
CA PHE A 263 -1.07 19.70 -23.41
C PHE A 263 -0.91 18.22 -23.69
N ILE A 264 0.27 17.73 -24.03
CA ILE A 264 0.45 16.35 -24.52
C ILE A 264 0.41 15.31 -23.36
N PHE A 265 0.74 15.74 -22.15
CA PHE A 265 0.70 14.90 -20.95
C PHE A 265 -0.51 15.16 -20.05
N SER A 266 -1.52 15.77 -20.60
CA SER A 266 -2.72 16.17 -19.88
C SER A 266 -3.45 15.02 -19.12
N PRO A 267 -3.49 13.76 -19.63
CA PRO A 267 -4.00 12.62 -18.84
C PRO A 267 -3.08 12.20 -17.68
N MET A 268 -1.81 12.59 -17.72
CA MET A 268 -0.77 12.17 -16.75
C MET A 268 -0.58 13.17 -15.61
N PHE A 269 -1.21 14.33 -15.72
CA PHE A 269 -1.31 15.29 -14.62
C PHE A 269 -2.54 14.94 -13.79
N GLU A 270 -2.38 15.00 -12.49
CA GLU A 270 -3.49 14.82 -11.55
C GLU A 270 -4.59 15.86 -11.86
N ARG A 271 -5.60 15.44 -12.62
CA ARG A 271 -6.73 16.30 -13.02
C ARG A 271 -7.84 16.32 -12.00
N SER A 272 -7.96 15.23 -11.28
CA SER A 272 -8.93 15.07 -10.19
C SER A 272 -8.44 13.99 -9.24
N LYS A 273 -9.06 13.89 -8.06
CA LYS A 273 -8.82 12.76 -7.14
C LYS A 273 -9.29 11.41 -7.70
N ILE A 274 -9.88 11.38 -8.88
CA ILE A 274 -10.58 10.22 -9.43
C ILE A 274 -9.76 9.46 -10.47
N GLU A 275 -8.86 10.13 -11.21
CA GLU A 275 -8.09 9.50 -12.28
C GLU A 275 -6.62 9.91 -12.16
N VAL A 276 -5.74 8.93 -12.08
CA VAL A 276 -4.28 9.14 -12.03
C VAL A 276 -3.61 8.31 -13.10
N GLY A 277 -2.90 8.98 -13.99
CA GLY A 277 -2.11 8.35 -15.05
C GLY A 277 -0.64 8.23 -14.70
N PHE A 278 -0.02 7.14 -15.15
CA PHE A 278 1.42 6.93 -15.09
C PHE A 278 1.96 6.56 -16.46
N ILE A 279 3.20 6.95 -16.74
CA ILE A 279 3.96 6.51 -17.90
C ILE A 279 4.88 5.38 -17.46
N GLN A 280 4.86 4.26 -18.18
CA GLN A 280 5.78 3.17 -17.92
C GLN A 280 6.35 2.60 -19.22
N LEU A 281 7.39 1.79 -19.11
CA LEU A 281 7.88 0.97 -20.20
C LEU A 281 6.90 -0.17 -20.50
N LYS A 282 6.71 -0.50 -21.77
CA LYS A 282 5.98 -1.70 -22.19
C LYS A 282 6.64 -2.95 -21.61
N HIS A 283 5.85 -3.97 -21.33
CA HIS A 283 6.32 -5.17 -20.63
C HIS A 283 7.40 -5.95 -21.40
N ASP A 284 7.32 -6.01 -22.73
CA ASP A 284 8.33 -6.64 -23.58
C ASP A 284 9.71 -5.96 -23.42
N ILE A 285 9.71 -4.63 -23.26
CA ILE A 285 10.93 -3.86 -23.01
C ILE A 285 11.44 -4.08 -21.59
N GLN A 286 10.54 -4.09 -20.59
CA GLN A 286 10.93 -4.41 -19.21
C GLN A 286 11.61 -5.78 -19.13
N LYS A 287 11.04 -6.78 -19.83
CA LYS A 287 11.62 -8.12 -19.92
C LYS A 287 12.98 -8.13 -20.63
N LYS A 288 13.10 -7.46 -21.79
CA LYS A 288 14.35 -7.35 -22.54
C LYS A 288 15.47 -6.70 -21.72
N LEU A 289 15.15 -5.69 -20.92
CA LEU A 289 16.09 -4.98 -20.05
C LEU A 289 16.36 -5.68 -18.72
N ASN A 290 15.59 -6.72 -18.42
CA ASN A 290 15.63 -7.42 -17.15
C ASN A 290 15.45 -6.44 -15.97
N ILE A 291 14.28 -5.78 -15.94
CA ILE A 291 13.87 -4.80 -14.92
C ILE A 291 12.41 -5.04 -14.50
N LEU A 292 12.04 -4.49 -13.37
CA LEU A 292 10.66 -4.48 -12.86
C LEU A 292 9.89 -3.24 -13.34
N SER A 293 8.63 -3.13 -12.93
CA SER A 293 7.78 -2.00 -13.32
C SER A 293 8.21 -0.72 -12.60
N CYS A 294 8.18 0.39 -13.34
CA CYS A 294 8.38 1.75 -12.81
C CYS A 294 7.42 2.69 -13.55
N GLY A 295 6.48 3.26 -12.83
CA GLY A 295 5.54 4.25 -13.34
C GLY A 295 5.99 5.67 -13.03
N LEU A 296 6.10 6.53 -14.04
CA LEU A 296 6.40 7.94 -13.90
C LEU A 296 5.10 8.74 -13.85
N ARG A 297 4.98 9.61 -12.86
CA ARG A 297 3.89 10.56 -12.71
C ARG A 297 4.42 11.98 -12.82
N LEU A 298 3.71 12.83 -13.55
CA LEU A 298 4.06 14.22 -13.72
C LEU A 298 3.19 15.08 -12.79
N GLU A 299 3.81 15.83 -11.93
CA GLU A 299 3.13 16.77 -11.03
C GLU A 299 3.50 18.21 -11.38
N TRP A 300 2.47 19.04 -11.56
CA TRP A 300 2.71 20.47 -11.59
C TRP A 300 2.96 20.97 -10.17
N PRO A 301 4.04 21.73 -9.94
CA PRO A 301 4.19 22.41 -8.66
C PRO A 301 3.00 23.34 -8.49
N GLY A 302 2.30 23.24 -7.36
CA GLY A 302 1.21 24.14 -7.00
C GLY A 302 1.75 25.54 -6.78
N TYR A 303 1.69 26.39 -7.79
CA TYR A 303 2.03 27.80 -7.67
C TYR A 303 0.82 28.60 -7.20
N THR A 304 1.06 29.69 -6.45
CA THR A 304 0.06 30.75 -6.28
C THR A 304 -0.36 31.26 -7.65
N ASN A 305 -1.59 31.76 -7.81
CA ASN A 305 -2.13 32.20 -9.10
C ASN A 305 -1.16 33.09 -9.92
N ALA A 306 -0.44 34.02 -9.28
CA ALA A 306 0.54 34.87 -9.93
C ALA A 306 1.76 34.07 -10.46
N LYS A 307 2.31 33.14 -9.66
CA LYS A 307 3.41 32.29 -10.09
C LYS A 307 2.97 31.28 -11.17
N GLN A 308 1.72 30.85 -11.15
CA GLN A 308 1.15 30.00 -12.19
C GLN A 308 1.08 30.74 -13.54
N ILE A 309 0.61 31.99 -13.54
CA ILE A 309 0.54 32.84 -14.75
C ILE A 309 1.94 33.04 -15.34
N ILE A 310 2.94 33.34 -14.50
CA ILE A 310 4.32 33.53 -14.94
C ILE A 310 4.92 32.21 -15.50
N ALA A 311 4.69 31.07 -14.83
CA ALA A 311 5.13 29.76 -15.31
C ALA A 311 4.44 29.38 -16.63
N ASP A 312 3.15 29.68 -16.77
CA ASP A 312 2.40 29.45 -18.00
C ASP A 312 2.92 30.37 -19.14
N LEU A 313 3.25 31.63 -18.85
CA LEU A 313 3.87 32.54 -19.82
C LEU A 313 5.23 32.00 -20.30
N ALA A 314 6.05 31.47 -19.41
CA ALA A 314 7.32 30.83 -19.78
C ALA A 314 7.14 29.60 -20.69
N CYS A 315 6.03 28.87 -20.55
CA CYS A 315 5.70 27.74 -21.40
C CYS A 315 5.24 28.16 -22.80
N TYR A 316 4.42 29.19 -22.88
CA TYR A 316 3.76 29.62 -24.12
C TYR A 316 4.56 30.66 -24.94
N ALA A 317 5.38 31.45 -24.29
CA ALA A 317 6.16 32.48 -24.91
C ALA A 317 7.60 32.55 -24.33
N PRO A 318 8.42 31.49 -24.58
CA PRO A 318 9.73 31.35 -23.92
C PRO A 318 10.69 32.55 -24.22
N ASN A 319 10.60 33.18 -25.39
CA ASN A 319 11.46 34.32 -25.75
C ASN A 319 11.06 35.57 -24.98
N LEU A 320 9.75 35.84 -24.83
CA LEU A 320 9.24 36.98 -24.06
C LEU A 320 9.47 36.75 -22.55
N SER A 321 9.30 35.52 -22.07
CA SER A 321 9.53 35.19 -20.67
C SER A 321 11.01 35.33 -20.29
N LYS A 322 11.94 34.98 -21.19
CA LYS A 322 13.37 35.11 -20.92
C LYS A 322 13.75 36.56 -20.62
N GLU A 323 13.27 37.54 -21.39
CA GLU A 323 13.49 38.97 -21.13
C GLU A 323 12.93 39.41 -19.78
N ILE A 324 11.73 38.90 -19.40
CA ILE A 324 11.10 39.22 -18.12
C ILE A 324 11.87 38.56 -16.95
N PHE A 325 12.37 37.32 -17.13
CA PHE A 325 13.09 36.58 -16.09
C PHE A 325 14.51 37.06 -15.88
N ASP A 326 15.17 37.49 -16.93
CA ASP A 326 16.49 38.15 -16.83
C ASP A 326 16.39 39.44 -16.02
N LEU A 327 15.27 40.18 -16.10
CA LEU A 327 14.97 41.36 -15.30
C LEU A 327 14.78 41.05 -13.80
N PHE A 328 14.27 39.88 -13.45
CA PHE A 328 13.99 39.46 -12.06
C PHE A 328 15.03 38.50 -11.47
N ASN A 329 16.09 38.16 -12.21
CA ASN A 329 17.14 37.24 -11.79
C ASN A 329 16.58 35.87 -11.29
N GLN A 330 15.47 35.39 -11.88
CA GLN A 330 14.80 34.17 -11.51
C GLN A 330 14.74 33.21 -12.68
N ASN A 331 15.31 32.00 -12.50
CA ASN A 331 15.15 30.89 -13.41
C ASN A 331 13.76 30.25 -13.23
N LEU A 332 12.71 30.89 -13.75
CA LEU A 332 11.38 30.32 -13.80
C LEU A 332 11.24 29.55 -15.11
N MET A 333 11.23 28.23 -15.02
CA MET A 333 11.01 27.34 -16.16
C MET A 333 9.64 26.70 -16.07
N CYS A 334 9.05 26.39 -17.22
CA CYS A 334 7.89 25.52 -17.31
C CYS A 334 8.32 24.12 -16.85
N ALA A 335 8.28 23.88 -15.56
CA ALA A 335 8.79 22.66 -14.97
C ALA A 335 7.65 21.87 -14.34
N ALA A 336 7.51 20.62 -14.75
CA ALA A 336 6.77 19.62 -14.00
C ALA A 336 7.78 18.81 -13.17
N ARG A 337 7.35 18.40 -11.97
CA ARG A 337 8.11 17.47 -11.16
C ARG A 337 7.84 16.06 -11.66
N VAL A 338 8.89 15.28 -11.88
CA VAL A 338 8.77 13.86 -12.22
C VAL A 338 8.88 13.04 -10.94
N ARG A 339 7.78 12.39 -10.57
CA ARG A 339 7.75 11.40 -9.50
C ARG A 339 7.61 10.00 -10.08
N ALA A 340 8.12 9.02 -9.37
CA ALA A 340 7.92 7.63 -9.74
C ALA A 340 7.43 6.80 -8.57
N ALA A 341 6.67 5.77 -8.93
CA ALA A 341 6.45 4.60 -8.11
C ALA A 341 7.04 3.40 -8.83
N TRP A 342 7.77 2.54 -8.12
CA TRP A 342 8.35 1.35 -8.73
C TRP A 342 8.19 0.11 -7.86
N GLU A 343 8.23 -1.04 -8.50
CA GLU A 343 8.22 -2.35 -7.89
C GLU A 343 9.62 -2.71 -7.38
N GLN A 344 9.72 -3.20 -6.14
CA GLN A 344 10.99 -3.62 -5.56
C GLN A 344 11.27 -5.10 -5.78
N LEU A 345 12.55 -5.42 -5.99
CA LEU A 345 13.01 -6.80 -5.93
C LEU A 345 13.03 -7.27 -4.46
N PRO A 346 12.41 -8.42 -4.12
CA PRO A 346 12.47 -8.95 -2.77
C PRO A 346 13.92 -9.16 -2.30
N SER A 347 14.23 -8.67 -1.10
CA SER A 347 15.54 -8.82 -0.48
C SER A 347 15.42 -9.32 0.96
N VAL A 348 16.23 -10.30 1.34
CA VAL A 348 16.27 -10.82 2.71
C VAL A 348 16.70 -9.76 3.73
N THR A 349 17.45 -8.75 3.27
CA THR A 349 17.91 -7.64 4.11
C THR A 349 16.79 -6.66 4.45
N ASN A 350 15.74 -6.61 3.61
CA ASN A 350 14.53 -5.85 3.89
C ASN A 350 13.58 -6.74 4.70
N ASN A 351 13.48 -6.45 6.00
CA ASN A 351 12.78 -7.33 6.91
C ASN A 351 12.19 -6.59 8.12
N ILE A 352 11.29 -7.27 8.79
CA ILE A 352 10.71 -6.86 10.06
C ILE A 352 11.24 -7.79 11.14
N THR A 353 11.80 -7.20 12.19
CA THR A 353 12.28 -7.90 13.39
C THR A 353 11.65 -7.30 14.64
N LEU A 354 11.90 -7.90 15.80
CA LEU A 354 11.38 -7.42 17.08
C LEU A 354 12.46 -6.69 17.88
N SER A 355 12.10 -5.56 18.44
CA SER A 355 12.98 -4.81 19.36
C SER A 355 13.26 -5.62 20.64
N LEU A 356 14.52 -5.62 21.09
CA LEU A 356 14.89 -6.21 22.36
C LEU A 356 14.59 -5.27 23.55
N LYS A 357 14.52 -3.97 23.29
CA LYS A 357 14.42 -2.93 24.35
C LYS A 357 13.04 -2.30 24.41
N GLU A 358 12.47 -1.95 23.25
CA GLU A 358 11.23 -1.20 23.18
C GLU A 358 10.01 -2.12 23.12
N ARG A 359 9.01 -1.79 23.91
CA ARG A 359 7.74 -2.53 24.01
C ARG A 359 6.56 -1.56 23.97
N ASP A 360 5.41 -2.10 23.57
CA ASP A 360 4.15 -1.37 23.65
C ASP A 360 3.51 -1.49 25.06
N LYS A 361 2.33 -0.91 25.21
CA LYS A 361 1.55 -0.94 26.46
C LYS A 361 1.26 -2.36 26.99
N PHE A 362 1.17 -3.36 26.09
CA PHE A 362 0.89 -4.75 26.44
C PHE A 362 2.16 -5.59 26.64
N ASN A 363 3.30 -4.94 26.74
CA ASN A 363 4.61 -5.58 26.85
C ASN A 363 5.00 -6.43 25.63
N ILE A 364 4.40 -6.17 24.45
CA ILE A 364 4.76 -6.78 23.18
C ILE A 364 5.90 -5.98 22.54
N PRO A 365 7.00 -6.61 22.08
CA PRO A 365 8.10 -5.90 21.44
C PRO A 365 7.65 -5.05 20.24
N ARG A 366 8.20 -3.83 20.12
CA ARG A 366 7.95 -2.98 18.96
C ARG A 366 8.61 -3.55 17.70
N PRO A 367 8.04 -3.36 16.51
CA PRO A 367 8.68 -3.80 15.27
C PRO A 367 9.89 -2.93 14.95
N ILE A 368 10.90 -3.53 14.34
CA ILE A 368 12.01 -2.86 13.66
C ILE A 368 11.87 -3.17 12.19
N LEU A 369 11.60 -2.16 11.38
CA LEU A 369 11.61 -2.25 9.92
C LEU A 369 13.02 -1.93 9.43
N ASN A 370 13.70 -2.90 8.84
CA ASN A 370 14.92 -2.70 8.09
C ASN A 370 14.54 -2.61 6.60
N TRP A 371 14.74 -1.44 5.99
CA TRP A 371 14.38 -1.24 4.59
C TRP A 371 15.43 -0.40 3.87
N LYS A 372 15.78 -0.84 2.65
CA LYS A 372 16.72 -0.13 1.78
C LYS A 372 16.31 -0.30 0.32
N LYS A 373 16.56 0.73 -0.46
CA LYS A 373 16.63 0.63 -1.91
C LYS A 373 17.90 -0.15 -2.28
N ASN A 374 17.84 -0.92 -3.35
CA ASN A 374 18.96 -1.71 -3.84
C ASN A 374 19.41 -1.26 -5.24
N SER A 375 20.48 -1.86 -5.74
CA SER A 375 21.02 -1.55 -7.07
C SER A 375 20.05 -1.87 -8.20
N PHE A 376 19.16 -2.85 -8.01
CA PHE A 376 18.15 -3.22 -8.98
C PHE A 376 17.04 -2.14 -9.09
N ASP A 377 16.65 -1.52 -7.98
CA ASP A 377 15.77 -0.37 -7.96
C ASP A 377 16.33 0.75 -8.83
N LYS A 378 17.62 1.10 -8.62
CA LYS A 378 18.30 2.11 -9.44
C LYS A 378 18.37 1.73 -10.92
N LYS A 379 18.64 0.46 -11.25
CA LYS A 379 18.63 -0.04 -12.63
C LYS A 379 17.27 0.16 -13.29
N THR A 380 16.20 -0.20 -12.59
CA THR A 380 14.81 -0.04 -13.07
C THR A 380 14.46 1.42 -13.33
N ILE A 381 14.76 2.30 -12.37
CA ILE A 381 14.53 3.74 -12.48
C ILE A 381 15.30 4.34 -13.65
N LYS A 382 16.63 4.10 -13.73
CA LYS A 382 17.50 4.65 -14.79
C LYS A 382 17.01 4.23 -16.17
N ALA A 383 16.74 2.95 -16.38
CA ALA A 383 16.24 2.46 -17.66
C ALA A 383 14.92 3.16 -18.06
N THR A 384 14.00 3.33 -17.11
CA THR A 384 12.72 4.01 -17.39
C THR A 384 12.93 5.49 -17.74
N LEU A 385 13.79 6.19 -17.00
CA LEU A 385 14.12 7.61 -17.27
C LEU A 385 14.86 7.80 -18.60
N ASP A 386 15.75 6.89 -18.97
CA ASP A 386 16.50 6.95 -20.23
C ASP A 386 15.53 6.86 -21.44
N TYR A 387 14.61 5.91 -21.43
CA TYR A 387 13.61 5.78 -22.46
C TYR A 387 12.66 6.98 -22.50
N PHE A 388 12.25 7.48 -21.35
CA PHE A 388 11.41 8.66 -21.27
C PHE A 388 12.12 9.92 -21.77
N SER A 389 13.39 10.10 -21.40
CA SER A 389 14.22 11.21 -21.88
C SER A 389 14.43 11.17 -23.41
N GLN A 390 14.72 9.97 -23.96
CA GLN A 390 14.82 9.79 -25.41
C GLN A 390 13.53 10.12 -26.14
N PHE A 391 12.39 9.73 -25.58
CA PHE A 391 11.07 10.08 -26.11
C PHE A 391 10.88 11.60 -26.14
N LEU A 392 11.14 12.30 -25.05
CA LEU A 392 11.02 13.76 -24.95
C LEU A 392 11.88 14.50 -25.99
N LEU A 393 13.12 14.01 -26.18
CA LEU A 393 14.07 14.61 -27.14
C LEU A 393 13.66 14.37 -28.59
N LYS A 394 13.27 13.14 -28.95
CA LYS A 394 12.90 12.77 -30.33
C LYS A 394 11.61 13.45 -30.78
N GLU A 395 10.64 13.58 -29.89
CA GLU A 395 9.38 14.27 -30.16
C GLU A 395 9.46 15.80 -29.96
N ASP A 396 10.64 16.32 -29.66
CA ASP A 396 10.89 17.75 -29.36
C ASP A 396 9.93 18.34 -28.33
N MET A 397 9.60 17.54 -27.30
CA MET A 397 8.58 17.89 -26.29
C MET A 397 9.15 18.56 -25.07
N GLY A 398 10.41 18.30 -24.75
CA GLY A 398 11.02 18.83 -23.53
C GLY A 398 12.33 18.14 -23.17
N ARG A 399 12.79 18.41 -21.95
CA ARG A 399 14.02 17.84 -21.39
C ARG A 399 13.82 17.48 -19.94
N LEU A 400 14.42 16.37 -19.53
CA LEU A 400 14.43 15.88 -18.16
C LEU A 400 15.77 16.19 -17.49
N GLN A 401 15.72 16.82 -16.32
CA GLN A 401 16.84 16.94 -15.39
C GLN A 401 16.63 15.90 -14.29
N VAL A 402 17.51 14.92 -14.22
CA VAL A 402 17.47 13.83 -13.24
C VAL A 402 18.14 14.26 -11.95
N ASP A 403 17.58 13.90 -10.80
CA ASP A 403 18.16 14.19 -9.48
C ASP A 403 19.42 13.36 -9.22
N ASP A 404 20.42 13.96 -8.56
CA ASP A 404 21.77 13.39 -8.36
C ASP A 404 21.79 12.06 -7.62
N TRP A 405 20.84 11.82 -6.72
CA TRP A 405 20.78 10.58 -5.93
C TRP A 405 20.53 9.32 -6.78
N ILE A 406 20.09 9.48 -8.03
CA ILE A 406 19.83 8.40 -8.97
C ILE A 406 21.14 7.96 -9.65
N ASN A 407 22.07 8.88 -9.82
CA ASN A 407 23.39 8.64 -10.40
C ASN A 407 24.33 7.99 -9.38
#